data_82a3aa93430c0b4f77cf4b98aa53cb5f
#
_entry.id   82a3aa93430c0b4f77cf4b98aa53cb5f
#
_cell.length_a   1.000
_cell.length_b   1.000
_cell.length_c   1.000
_cell.angle_alpha   90.00
_cell.angle_beta   90.00
_cell.angle_gamma   90.00
#
_symmetry.space_group_name_H-M   'P 1'
#
loop_
_entity.id
_entity.type
_entity.pdbx_description
1 polymer ?
#
loop_
_entity_poly.entity_id
_entity_poly.type
_entity_poly.pdbx_seq_one_letter_code
_entity_poly.pdbx_strand_id
1 'polypeptide(L)'
;MVTELNEYNSYFGVRHYKVHVTKEKIKPLRFITSVISYALFIWLLLIGLTLLLYIGDIKIRAMKGDYSPPAYNAYVVLTGSMVPEIMPKDVVITKKREAKDLEVGDIITFLSSDVRLSNIIVTHRIKAKYFDSTTGKYTFQTKGDANNTADFTLAEDTNIIGEVIFKIPKLGYIQALLATKGGLIIIVLIPCLAVLSYDIVKLVKNIGKKVSKKKSNVTVVKR
;
A
#
# COMPACT_ATOMS: atom_id res chain seq x y z
N MET A 1 14.10 29.39 -31.67
CA MET A 1 13.38 29.59 -32.93
C MET A 1 12.50 30.81 -32.73
N VAL A 2 12.93 31.96 -33.28
CA VAL A 2 12.24 33.24 -33.24
C VAL A 2 11.34 33.26 -34.46
N THR A 3 10.01 33.24 -34.28
CA THR A 3 9.10 33.52 -35.37
C THR A 3 8.95 35.03 -35.50
N GLU A 4 9.55 35.59 -36.54
CA GLU A 4 9.29 36.96 -36.99
C GLU A 4 7.84 37.03 -37.49
N LEU A 5 7.07 37.93 -36.92
CA LEU A 5 5.76 38.32 -37.45
C LEU A 5 6.01 39.50 -38.40
N ASN A 6 5.56 39.31 -39.64
CA ASN A 6 5.70 40.22 -40.77
C ASN A 6 5.30 41.66 -40.44
N GLU A 7 6.11 42.61 -40.96
CA GLU A 7 5.81 44.00 -41.06
C GLU A 7 4.50 44.25 -41.82
N TYR A 8 3.55 44.84 -41.12
CA TYR A 8 2.40 45.45 -41.78
C TYR A 8 2.65 46.95 -41.84
N ASN A 9 2.99 47.47 -43.04
CA ASN A 9 3.13 48.88 -43.31
C ASN A 9 1.78 49.57 -43.10
N SER A 10 1.68 50.46 -42.10
CA SER A 10 0.56 51.38 -42.00
C SER A 10 1.07 52.84 -42.01
N TYR A 11 0.45 53.62 -42.87
CA TYR A 11 0.69 55.05 -43.12
C TYR A 11 0.25 55.99 -41.98
N PHE A 12 0.02 55.50 -40.82
CA PHE A 12 -0.30 56.29 -39.61
C PHE A 12 0.67 55.98 -38.50
N GLY A 13 1.36 56.98 -38.00
CA GLY A 13 2.43 56.96 -37.01
C GLY A 13 2.24 56.12 -35.74
N VAL A 14 2.17 54.84 -35.92
CA VAL A 14 2.05 53.85 -34.85
C VAL A 14 3.44 53.40 -34.44
N ARG A 15 3.85 53.65 -33.21
CA ARG A 15 5.11 53.14 -32.65
C ARG A 15 5.09 51.60 -32.62
N HIS A 16 6.06 51.01 -33.32
CA HIS A 16 6.25 49.56 -33.32
C HIS A 16 6.73 49.10 -31.94
N TYR A 17 5.93 48.24 -31.29
CA TYR A 17 6.34 47.54 -30.09
C TYR A 17 6.87 46.16 -30.47
N LYS A 18 8.15 45.89 -30.24
CA LYS A 18 8.69 44.53 -30.30
C LYS A 18 8.22 43.76 -29.06
N VAL A 19 7.26 42.91 -29.22
CA VAL A 19 6.83 41.98 -28.15
C VAL A 19 7.79 40.80 -28.15
N HIS A 20 8.76 40.80 -27.26
CA HIS A 20 9.59 39.62 -27.01
C HIS A 20 8.79 38.62 -26.18
N VAL A 21 8.19 37.63 -26.84
CA VAL A 21 7.59 36.48 -26.16
C VAL A 21 8.70 35.50 -25.79
N THR A 22 9.23 35.62 -24.59
CA THR A 22 10.14 34.59 -24.05
C THR A 22 9.33 33.38 -23.68
N LYS A 23 9.44 32.29 -24.46
CA LYS A 23 8.95 30.97 -24.03
C LYS A 23 9.72 30.60 -22.76
N GLU A 24 9.01 30.57 -21.61
CA GLU A 24 9.60 30.03 -20.37
C GLU A 24 9.92 28.56 -20.63
N LYS A 25 11.21 28.21 -20.65
CA LYS A 25 11.65 26.81 -20.64
C LYS A 25 11.14 26.20 -19.34
N ILE A 26 10.24 25.24 -19.46
CA ILE A 26 9.78 24.43 -18.32
C ILE A 26 11.02 23.81 -17.72
N LYS A 27 11.37 24.20 -16.49
CA LYS A 27 12.55 23.64 -15.80
C LYS A 27 12.34 22.12 -15.73
N PRO A 28 13.27 21.29 -16.25
CA PRO A 28 13.08 19.84 -16.33
C PRO A 28 12.74 19.21 -14.98
N LEU A 29 13.27 19.77 -13.90
CA LEU A 29 12.98 19.35 -12.53
C LEU A 29 11.48 19.47 -12.16
N ARG A 30 10.76 20.50 -12.64
CA ARG A 30 9.32 20.68 -12.37
C ARG A 30 8.48 19.65 -13.14
N PHE A 31 8.91 19.30 -14.34
CA PHE A 31 8.24 18.25 -15.12
C PHE A 31 8.39 16.90 -14.43
N ILE A 32 9.61 16.54 -14.03
CA ILE A 32 9.92 15.29 -13.32
C ILE A 32 9.13 15.18 -12.01
N THR A 33 9.11 16.23 -11.18
CA THR A 33 8.34 16.21 -9.92
C THR A 33 6.85 16.06 -10.13
N SER A 34 6.29 16.68 -11.19
CA SER A 34 4.87 16.50 -11.52
C SER A 34 4.57 15.08 -11.96
N VAL A 35 5.41 14.48 -12.82
CA VAL A 35 5.22 13.09 -13.27
C VAL A 35 5.27 12.13 -12.08
N ILE A 36 6.25 12.29 -11.18
CA ILE A 36 6.35 11.44 -9.97
C ILE A 36 5.11 11.61 -9.09
N SER A 37 4.62 12.85 -8.89
CA SER A 37 3.43 13.12 -8.08
C SER A 37 2.18 12.46 -8.66
N TYR A 38 1.96 12.55 -9.97
CA TYR A 38 0.84 11.87 -10.63
C TYR A 38 0.96 10.35 -10.60
N ALA A 39 2.17 9.81 -10.80
CA ALA A 39 2.41 8.37 -10.70
C ALA A 39 2.10 7.84 -9.29
N LEU A 40 2.55 8.55 -8.25
CA LEU A 40 2.25 8.23 -6.86
C LEU A 40 0.74 8.31 -6.56
N PHE A 41 0.06 9.34 -7.08
CA PHE A 41 -1.38 9.49 -6.92
C PHE A 41 -2.15 8.33 -7.56
N ILE A 42 -1.82 7.98 -8.81
CA ILE A 42 -2.43 6.85 -9.51
C ILE A 42 -2.17 5.54 -8.76
N TRP A 43 -0.95 5.33 -8.26
CA TRP A 43 -0.59 4.15 -7.49
C TRP A 43 -1.41 4.02 -6.20
N LEU A 44 -1.57 5.12 -5.45
CA LEU A 44 -2.42 5.16 -4.25
C LEU A 44 -3.90 4.92 -4.59
N LEU A 45 -4.38 5.45 -5.71
CA LEU A 45 -5.75 5.24 -6.17
C LEU A 45 -5.99 3.76 -6.51
N LEU A 46 -5.03 3.11 -7.17
CA LEU A 46 -5.10 1.67 -7.48
C LEU A 46 -5.11 0.82 -6.19
N ILE A 47 -4.28 1.17 -5.20
CA ILE A 47 -4.30 0.50 -3.89
C ILE A 47 -5.68 0.68 -3.22
N GLY A 48 -6.20 1.90 -3.19
CA GLY A 48 -7.52 2.17 -2.62
C GLY A 48 -8.64 1.38 -3.31
N LEU A 49 -8.59 1.30 -4.64
CA LEU A 49 -9.56 0.53 -5.42
C LEU A 49 -9.46 -0.97 -5.12
N THR A 50 -8.23 -1.54 -5.07
CA THR A 50 -8.05 -2.97 -4.73
C THR A 50 -8.53 -3.30 -3.33
N LEU A 51 -8.29 -2.44 -2.35
CA LEU A 51 -8.80 -2.59 -0.99
C LEU A 51 -10.34 -2.53 -0.95
N LEU A 52 -10.94 -1.61 -1.71
CA LEU A 52 -12.39 -1.47 -1.79
C LEU A 52 -13.05 -2.71 -2.41
N LEU A 53 -12.46 -3.23 -3.48
CA LEU A 53 -12.92 -4.48 -4.11
C LEU A 53 -12.77 -5.68 -3.18
N TYR A 54 -11.67 -5.77 -2.42
CA TYR A 54 -11.44 -6.83 -1.43
C TYR A 54 -12.47 -6.79 -0.30
N ILE A 55 -12.73 -5.61 0.26
CA ILE A 55 -13.76 -5.43 1.30
C ILE A 55 -15.17 -5.73 0.75
N GLY A 56 -15.41 -5.34 -0.50
CA GLY A 56 -16.67 -5.61 -1.20
C GLY A 56 -16.92 -7.12 -1.36
N ASP A 57 -15.89 -7.87 -1.78
CA ASP A 57 -15.96 -9.34 -1.92
C ASP A 57 -16.30 -10.01 -0.58
N ILE A 58 -15.62 -9.61 0.51
CA ILE A 58 -15.91 -10.14 1.85
C ILE A 58 -17.37 -9.88 2.24
N LYS A 59 -17.87 -8.66 2.03
CA LYS A 59 -19.26 -8.31 2.38
C LYS A 59 -20.28 -9.08 1.55
N ILE A 60 -20.05 -9.21 0.24
CA ILE A 60 -20.93 -9.94 -0.67
C ILE A 60 -21.00 -11.43 -0.29
N ARG A 61 -19.87 -12.05 0.06
CA ARG A 61 -19.82 -13.44 0.55
C ARG A 61 -20.59 -13.58 1.86
N ALA A 62 -20.35 -12.71 2.82
CA ALA A 62 -21.06 -12.72 4.10
C ALA A 62 -22.57 -12.58 3.91
N MET A 63 -23.05 -11.74 2.99
CA MET A 63 -24.46 -11.61 2.64
C MET A 63 -25.06 -12.89 2.02
N LYS A 64 -24.22 -13.70 1.34
CA LYS A 64 -24.60 -15.02 0.78
C LYS A 64 -24.51 -16.14 1.80
N GLY A 65 -24.14 -15.86 3.06
CA GLY A 65 -23.91 -16.86 4.09
C GLY A 65 -22.59 -17.62 3.95
N ASP A 66 -21.70 -17.19 3.06
CA ASP A 66 -20.37 -17.77 2.88
C ASP A 66 -19.38 -17.04 3.79
N TYR A 67 -19.07 -17.62 4.92
CA TYR A 67 -18.07 -17.13 5.89
C TYR A 67 -16.71 -17.79 5.70
N SER A 68 -16.48 -18.48 4.58
CA SER A 68 -15.18 -19.08 4.31
C SER A 68 -14.10 -17.97 4.18
N PRO A 69 -12.86 -18.23 4.68
CA PRO A 69 -11.78 -17.29 4.53
C PRO A 69 -11.56 -16.92 3.05
N PRO A 70 -11.22 -15.65 2.73
CA PRO A 70 -10.84 -15.26 1.38
C PRO A 70 -9.71 -16.13 0.83
N ALA A 71 -9.56 -16.16 -0.50
CA ALA A 71 -8.50 -16.93 -1.15
C ALA A 71 -7.09 -16.51 -0.69
N TYR A 72 -6.93 -15.22 -0.33
CA TYR A 72 -5.70 -14.65 0.21
C TYR A 72 -5.98 -13.93 1.51
N ASN A 73 -5.13 -14.14 2.51
CA ASN A 73 -5.21 -13.48 3.82
C ASN A 73 -3.84 -12.97 4.24
N ALA A 74 -3.83 -11.97 5.11
CA ALA A 74 -2.61 -11.40 5.69
C ALA A 74 -2.68 -11.46 7.22
N TYR A 75 -1.65 -12.01 7.86
CA TYR A 75 -1.57 -12.14 9.31
C TYR A 75 -0.25 -11.58 9.84
N VAL A 76 -0.32 -10.83 10.94
CA VAL A 76 0.86 -10.39 11.67
C VAL A 76 1.31 -11.50 12.61
N VAL A 77 2.55 -11.93 12.48
CA VAL A 77 3.15 -12.92 13.39
C VAL A 77 3.52 -12.24 14.70
N LEU A 78 2.99 -12.73 15.81
CA LEU A 78 3.14 -12.12 17.12
C LEU A 78 4.24 -12.79 17.96
N THR A 79 4.52 -14.07 17.73
CA THR A 79 5.44 -14.89 18.53
C THR A 79 6.67 -15.30 17.74
N GLY A 80 7.70 -15.75 18.46
CA GLY A 80 8.96 -16.19 17.83
C GLY A 80 9.01 -17.69 17.49
N SER A 81 7.88 -18.42 17.48
CA SER A 81 7.89 -19.87 17.26
C SER A 81 8.43 -20.28 15.88
N MET A 82 8.44 -19.37 14.92
CA MET A 82 8.92 -19.61 13.54
C MET A 82 10.29 -19.00 13.24
N VAL A 83 11.01 -18.51 14.27
CA VAL A 83 12.36 -17.98 14.11
C VAL A 83 13.31 -19.12 13.72
N PRO A 84 14.26 -18.90 12.79
CA PRO A 84 14.61 -17.65 12.11
C PRO A 84 13.79 -17.38 10.82
N GLU A 85 12.99 -18.32 10.36
CA GLU A 85 12.29 -18.21 9.09
C GLU A 85 11.31 -17.05 9.06
N ILE A 86 10.48 -16.91 10.11
CA ILE A 86 9.52 -15.80 10.25
C ILE A 86 9.75 -15.16 11.61
N MET A 87 9.99 -13.85 11.60
CA MET A 87 10.25 -13.09 12.81
C MET A 87 8.96 -12.49 13.39
N PRO A 88 8.92 -12.23 14.72
CA PRO A 88 7.83 -11.44 15.28
C PRO A 88 7.68 -10.10 14.58
N LYS A 89 6.44 -9.68 14.33
CA LYS A 89 6.06 -8.47 13.55
C LYS A 89 6.29 -8.57 12.04
N ASP A 90 6.67 -9.74 11.49
CA ASP A 90 6.50 -9.99 10.07
C ASP A 90 5.02 -10.15 9.74
N VAL A 91 4.64 -9.83 8.51
CA VAL A 91 3.32 -10.13 7.96
C VAL A 91 3.47 -11.29 6.99
N VAL A 92 2.71 -12.35 7.21
CA VAL A 92 2.63 -13.49 6.29
C VAL A 92 1.39 -13.35 5.41
N ILE A 93 1.57 -13.62 4.12
CA ILE A 93 0.49 -13.69 3.16
C ILE A 93 0.20 -15.18 2.95
N THR A 94 -1.04 -15.58 3.22
CA THR A 94 -1.50 -16.96 3.04
C THR A 94 -2.42 -17.07 1.83
N LYS A 95 -2.32 -18.20 1.13
CA LYS A 95 -3.21 -18.59 0.05
C LYS A 95 -3.97 -19.84 0.45
N LYS A 96 -5.31 -19.83 0.28
CA LYS A 96 -6.13 -21.01 0.51
C LYS A 96 -5.66 -22.14 -0.42
N ARG A 97 -5.40 -23.33 0.15
CA ARG A 97 -5.01 -24.54 -0.55
C ARG A 97 -5.91 -25.69 -0.10
N GLU A 98 -6.13 -26.61 -0.99
CA GLU A 98 -6.78 -27.89 -0.60
C GLU A 98 -5.79 -28.72 0.21
N ALA A 99 -6.29 -29.41 1.23
CA ALA A 99 -5.44 -30.22 2.12
C ALA A 99 -4.64 -31.31 1.39
N LYS A 100 -5.19 -31.81 0.27
CA LYS A 100 -4.49 -32.80 -0.57
C LYS A 100 -3.21 -32.26 -1.20
N ASP A 101 -3.16 -30.95 -1.50
CA ASP A 101 -2.06 -30.27 -2.20
C ASP A 101 -0.98 -29.73 -1.25
N LEU A 102 -1.22 -29.81 0.07
CA LEU A 102 -0.25 -29.41 1.08
C LEU A 102 0.78 -30.54 1.31
N GLU A 103 2.06 -30.18 1.43
CA GLU A 103 3.15 -31.14 1.59
C GLU A 103 3.92 -30.93 2.91
N VAL A 104 4.70 -31.95 3.28
CA VAL A 104 5.63 -31.84 4.41
C VAL A 104 6.70 -30.82 4.08
N GLY A 105 6.89 -29.86 4.97
CA GLY A 105 7.80 -28.71 4.77
C GLY A 105 7.07 -27.40 4.51
N ASP A 106 5.82 -27.42 4.04
CA ASP A 106 5.02 -26.22 3.86
C ASP A 106 4.75 -25.53 5.20
N ILE A 107 4.68 -24.19 5.16
CA ILE A 107 4.27 -23.40 6.31
C ILE A 107 2.79 -23.08 6.14
N ILE A 108 1.98 -23.50 7.10
CA ILE A 108 0.54 -23.27 7.09
C ILE A 108 0.11 -22.36 8.22
N THR A 109 -0.92 -21.58 7.96
CA THR A 109 -1.66 -20.84 8.98
C THR A 109 -3.00 -21.53 9.20
N PHE A 110 -3.32 -21.84 10.44
CA PHE A 110 -4.50 -22.61 10.82
C PHE A 110 -5.06 -22.16 12.16
N LEU A 111 -6.30 -22.49 12.42
CA LEU A 111 -6.95 -22.30 13.72
C LEU A 111 -6.58 -23.45 14.64
N SER A 112 -5.97 -23.15 15.79
CA SER A 112 -5.53 -24.19 16.73
C SER A 112 -6.69 -24.95 17.31
N SER A 113 -6.59 -26.29 17.32
CA SER A 113 -7.51 -27.21 18.02
C SER A 113 -7.08 -27.46 19.47
N ASP A 114 -5.96 -26.94 19.93
CA ASP A 114 -5.52 -27.09 21.33
C ASP A 114 -6.45 -26.31 22.25
N VAL A 115 -7.02 -27.00 23.24
CA VAL A 115 -7.93 -26.36 24.22
C VAL A 115 -7.33 -25.15 24.92
N ARG A 116 -5.99 -25.15 25.12
CA ARG A 116 -5.26 -24.03 25.73
C ARG A 116 -5.08 -22.84 24.78
N LEU A 117 -5.16 -23.08 23.47
CA LEU A 117 -4.97 -22.13 22.39
C LEU A 117 -6.21 -22.05 21.50
N SER A 118 -7.37 -22.42 22.04
CA SER A 118 -8.60 -22.53 21.25
C SER A 118 -8.94 -21.17 20.60
N ASN A 119 -9.25 -21.21 19.30
CA ASN A 119 -9.51 -20.03 18.47
C ASN A 119 -8.31 -19.09 18.24
N ILE A 120 -7.09 -19.52 18.53
CA ILE A 120 -5.89 -18.76 18.18
C ILE A 120 -5.39 -19.19 16.79
N ILE A 121 -5.10 -18.22 15.96
CA ILE A 121 -4.49 -18.46 14.64
C ILE A 121 -2.99 -18.69 14.85
N VAL A 122 -2.52 -19.86 14.40
CA VAL A 122 -1.14 -20.32 14.52
C VAL A 122 -0.54 -20.47 13.13
N THR A 123 0.74 -20.13 13.00
CA THR A 123 1.51 -20.34 11.76
C THR A 123 2.70 -21.23 12.09
N HIS A 124 2.70 -22.47 11.59
CA HIS A 124 3.74 -23.46 11.83
C HIS A 124 4.06 -24.27 10.57
N ARG A 125 5.12 -25.04 10.57
CA ARG A 125 5.59 -25.89 9.48
C ARG A 125 5.03 -27.30 9.61
N ILE A 126 4.53 -27.86 8.51
CA ILE A 126 4.10 -29.27 8.44
C ILE A 126 5.31 -30.18 8.60
N LYS A 127 5.24 -31.12 9.55
CA LYS A 127 6.25 -32.17 9.81
C LYS A 127 5.79 -33.53 9.36
N ALA A 128 4.49 -33.80 9.40
CA ALA A 128 3.92 -35.03 8.86
C ALA A 128 2.51 -34.75 8.34
N LYS A 129 2.08 -35.53 7.34
CA LYS A 129 0.75 -35.48 6.73
C LYS A 129 0.13 -36.86 6.86
N TYR A 130 -1.09 -36.93 7.35
CA TYR A 130 -1.84 -38.17 7.50
C TYR A 130 -3.12 -38.07 6.69
N PHE A 131 -3.50 -39.19 6.10
CA PHE A 131 -4.77 -39.34 5.39
C PHE A 131 -5.58 -40.47 6.04
N ASP A 132 -6.77 -40.16 6.45
CA ASP A 132 -7.72 -41.15 6.96
C ASP A 132 -8.66 -41.59 5.82
N SER A 133 -8.46 -42.79 5.33
CA SER A 133 -9.29 -43.38 4.26
C SER A 133 -10.74 -43.61 4.63
N THR A 134 -11.03 -43.68 5.93
CA THR A 134 -12.41 -43.92 6.44
C THR A 134 -13.23 -42.63 6.36
N THR A 135 -12.61 -41.50 6.73
CA THR A 135 -13.27 -40.19 6.73
C THR A 135 -12.96 -39.34 5.50
N GLY A 136 -11.96 -39.74 4.70
CA GLY A 136 -11.49 -38.99 3.55
C GLY A 136 -10.78 -37.69 3.92
N LYS A 137 -10.39 -37.49 5.17
CA LYS A 137 -9.84 -36.28 5.71
C LYS A 137 -8.30 -36.32 5.84
N TYR A 138 -7.67 -35.15 5.70
CA TYR A 138 -6.27 -34.97 6.01
C TYR A 138 -6.09 -34.33 7.39
N THR A 139 -5.03 -34.75 8.09
CA THR A 139 -4.56 -34.10 9.32
C THR A 139 -3.04 -33.88 9.23
N PHE A 140 -2.56 -32.86 9.90
CA PHE A 140 -1.17 -32.44 9.79
C PHE A 140 -0.56 -32.31 11.17
N GLN A 141 0.60 -32.97 11.36
CA GLN A 141 1.46 -32.69 12.50
C GLN A 141 2.27 -31.45 12.18
N THR A 142 2.13 -30.42 12.98
CA THR A 142 2.84 -29.13 12.79
C THR A 142 3.87 -28.92 13.90
N LYS A 143 4.84 -28.02 13.59
CA LYS A 143 5.86 -27.59 14.55
C LYS A 143 6.36 -26.19 14.20
N GLY A 144 6.48 -25.32 15.19
CA GLY A 144 7.23 -24.07 15.04
C GLY A 144 8.72 -24.34 14.84
N ASP A 145 9.35 -23.62 13.93
CA ASP A 145 10.77 -23.84 13.59
C ASP A 145 11.70 -23.65 14.80
N ALA A 146 11.37 -22.73 15.71
CA ALA A 146 12.09 -22.50 16.97
C ALA A 146 11.65 -23.40 18.13
N ASN A 147 10.57 -24.17 17.99
CA ASN A 147 10.08 -25.00 19.09
C ASN A 147 10.92 -26.29 19.20
N ASN A 148 11.07 -26.83 20.40
CA ASN A 148 11.78 -28.07 20.61
C ASN A 148 10.93 -29.30 20.22
N THR A 149 9.61 -29.22 20.45
CA THR A 149 8.64 -30.31 20.23
C THR A 149 7.63 -29.92 19.16
N ALA A 150 7.05 -30.95 18.51
CA ALA A 150 5.89 -30.77 17.65
C ALA A 150 4.65 -30.34 18.46
N ASP A 151 3.67 -29.78 17.78
CA ASP A 151 2.42 -29.36 18.41
C ASP A 151 1.67 -30.58 18.94
N PHE A 152 1.00 -30.42 20.09
CA PHE A 152 0.31 -31.55 20.75
C PHE A 152 -0.88 -32.05 19.94
N THR A 153 -1.58 -31.13 19.28
CA THR A 153 -2.78 -31.44 18.50
C THR A 153 -2.47 -31.39 17.02
N LEU A 154 -3.08 -32.27 16.25
CA LEU A 154 -3.01 -32.24 14.81
C LEU A 154 -3.87 -31.07 14.26
N ALA A 155 -3.37 -30.40 13.23
CA ALA A 155 -4.16 -29.45 12.48
C ALA A 155 -5.08 -30.22 11.52
N GLU A 156 -6.39 -30.05 11.65
CA GLU A 156 -7.38 -30.66 10.77
C GLU A 156 -7.53 -29.86 9.49
N ASP A 157 -7.88 -30.51 8.39
CA ASP A 157 -8.10 -29.87 7.08
C ASP A 157 -9.12 -28.72 7.13
N THR A 158 -10.17 -28.89 7.95
CA THR A 158 -11.23 -27.90 8.16
C THR A 158 -10.73 -26.61 8.84
N ASN A 159 -9.64 -26.70 9.60
CA ASN A 159 -9.07 -25.59 10.38
C ASN A 159 -7.96 -24.85 9.65
N ILE A 160 -7.54 -25.35 8.47
CA ILE A 160 -6.49 -24.72 7.69
C ILE A 160 -7.03 -23.47 7.00
N ILE A 161 -6.39 -22.33 7.25
CA ILE A 161 -6.69 -21.06 6.62
C ILE A 161 -5.97 -20.97 5.26
N GLY A 162 -4.71 -21.41 5.21
CA GLY A 162 -3.93 -21.46 3.97
C GLY A 162 -2.44 -21.68 4.17
N GLU A 163 -1.75 -21.90 3.07
CA GLU A 163 -0.29 -21.97 2.96
C GLU A 163 0.32 -20.56 2.93
N VAL A 164 1.40 -20.35 3.65
CA VAL A 164 2.19 -19.11 3.59
C VAL A 164 3.00 -19.09 2.30
N ILE A 165 2.63 -18.19 1.40
CA ILE A 165 3.28 -18.03 0.09
C ILE A 165 4.32 -16.92 0.07
N PHE A 166 4.20 -15.95 0.98
CA PHE A 166 5.09 -14.79 1.04
C PHE A 166 5.11 -14.19 2.44
N LYS A 167 6.26 -13.63 2.85
CA LYS A 167 6.40 -12.84 4.08
C LYS A 167 6.91 -11.44 3.79
N ILE A 168 6.38 -10.46 4.52
CA ILE A 168 6.82 -9.06 4.45
C ILE A 168 7.46 -8.73 5.79
N PRO A 169 8.79 -8.60 5.83
CA PRO A 169 9.50 -8.36 7.08
C PRO A 169 9.09 -7.04 7.72
N LYS A 170 8.87 -7.06 9.04
CA LYS A 170 8.63 -5.89 9.89
C LYS A 170 7.41 -5.04 9.54
N LEU A 171 6.56 -5.43 8.59
CA LEU A 171 5.35 -4.67 8.23
C LEU A 171 4.36 -4.57 9.40
N GLY A 172 4.35 -5.54 10.30
CA GLY A 172 3.52 -5.54 11.50
C GLY A 172 3.81 -4.39 12.47
N TYR A 173 5.00 -3.77 12.42
CA TYR A 173 5.28 -2.55 13.20
C TYR A 173 4.44 -1.37 12.71
N ILE A 174 4.23 -1.26 11.39
CA ILE A 174 3.38 -0.22 10.81
C ILE A 174 1.92 -0.46 11.23
N GLN A 175 1.45 -1.69 11.18
CA GLN A 175 0.11 -2.05 11.62
C GLN A 175 -0.07 -1.78 13.13
N ALA A 176 0.91 -2.12 13.95
CA ALA A 176 0.88 -1.83 15.39
C ALA A 176 0.85 -0.31 15.66
N LEU A 177 1.62 0.48 14.90
CA LEU A 177 1.62 1.94 14.99
C LEU A 177 0.26 2.52 14.60
N LEU A 178 -0.33 2.06 13.48
CA LEU A 178 -1.65 2.49 13.01
C LEU A 178 -2.77 2.13 13.99
N ALA A 179 -2.63 1.03 14.74
CA ALA A 179 -3.60 0.63 15.76
C ALA A 179 -3.62 1.55 16.98
N THR A 180 -2.59 2.39 17.17
CA THR A 180 -2.56 3.39 18.24
C THR A 180 -3.22 4.70 17.78
N LYS A 181 -3.97 5.36 18.70
CA LYS A 181 -4.58 6.68 18.42
C LYS A 181 -3.53 7.72 17.98
N GLY A 182 -2.36 7.73 18.61
CA GLY A 182 -1.27 8.64 18.25
C GLY A 182 -0.61 8.29 16.91
N GLY A 183 -0.42 7.01 16.63
CA GLY A 183 0.21 6.55 15.39
C GLY A 183 -0.60 6.88 14.14
N LEU A 184 -1.92 6.75 14.21
CA LEU A 184 -2.81 7.14 13.13
C LEU A 184 -2.71 8.65 12.83
N ILE A 185 -2.66 9.49 13.89
CA ILE A 185 -2.48 10.94 13.76
C ILE A 185 -1.12 11.24 13.08
N ILE A 186 -0.05 10.60 13.51
CA ILE A 186 1.30 10.81 12.96
C ILE A 186 1.34 10.43 11.48
N ILE A 187 0.87 9.24 11.13
CA ILE A 187 0.97 8.71 9.75
C ILE A 187 0.08 9.46 8.77
N VAL A 188 -1.08 9.95 9.21
CA VAL A 188 -2.04 10.64 8.34
C VAL A 188 -1.87 12.15 8.39
N LEU A 189 -1.84 12.73 9.59
CA LEU A 189 -1.89 14.19 9.76
C LEU A 189 -0.59 14.87 9.33
N ILE A 190 0.59 14.29 9.67
CA ILE A 190 1.87 14.91 9.33
C ILE A 190 2.07 15.02 7.80
N PRO A 191 1.90 13.96 6.99
CA PRO A 191 1.99 14.08 5.54
C PRO A 191 0.97 15.06 4.94
N CYS A 192 -0.29 15.05 5.42
CA CYS A 192 -1.30 16.00 4.98
C CYS A 192 -0.89 17.45 5.25
N LEU A 193 -0.42 17.74 6.47
CA LEU A 193 0.06 19.08 6.82
C LEU A 193 1.29 19.50 5.99
N ALA A 194 2.19 18.56 5.70
CA ALA A 194 3.36 18.84 4.86
C ALA A 194 2.95 19.22 3.42
N VAL A 195 2.00 18.48 2.82
CA VAL A 195 1.47 18.80 1.48
C VAL A 195 0.75 20.14 1.48
N LEU A 196 -0.13 20.39 2.44
CA LEU A 196 -0.85 21.66 2.58
C LEU A 196 0.12 22.84 2.74
N SER A 197 1.13 22.70 3.60
CA SER A 197 2.15 23.72 3.82
C SER A 197 2.91 24.03 2.54
N TYR A 198 3.29 23.00 1.78
CA TYR A 198 3.96 23.15 0.49
C TYR A 198 3.08 23.92 -0.52
N ASP A 199 1.80 23.56 -0.62
CA ASP A 199 0.87 24.21 -1.55
C ASP A 199 0.60 25.68 -1.17
N ILE A 200 0.46 25.98 0.13
CA ILE A 200 0.31 27.36 0.61
C ILE A 200 1.54 28.19 0.26
N VAL A 201 2.75 27.70 0.53
CA VAL A 201 4.00 28.40 0.18
C VAL A 201 4.10 28.64 -1.33
N LYS A 202 3.71 27.66 -2.15
CA LYS A 202 3.69 27.77 -3.61
C LYS A 202 2.68 28.83 -4.08
N LEU A 203 1.51 28.85 -3.47
CA LEU A 203 0.46 29.84 -3.77
C LEU A 203 0.92 31.27 -3.45
N VAL A 204 1.44 31.51 -2.25
CA VAL A 204 1.97 32.81 -1.81
C VAL A 204 3.09 33.30 -2.74
N LYS A 205 4.05 32.43 -3.11
CA LYS A 205 5.11 32.76 -4.05
C LYS A 205 4.57 33.14 -5.44
N ASN A 206 3.51 32.48 -5.90
CA ASN A 206 2.89 32.78 -7.20
C ASN A 206 2.12 34.10 -7.19
N ILE A 207 1.40 34.41 -6.09
CA ILE A 207 0.70 35.68 -5.91
C ILE A 207 1.74 36.84 -5.86
N GLY A 208 2.81 36.68 -5.07
CA GLY A 208 3.88 37.70 -4.98
C GLY A 208 4.50 38.01 -6.34
N LYS A 209 4.75 37.01 -7.18
CA LYS A 209 5.25 37.18 -8.55
C LYS A 209 4.27 37.91 -9.46
N LYS A 210 2.96 37.64 -9.36
CA LYS A 210 1.92 38.33 -10.14
C LYS A 210 1.81 39.82 -9.75
N VAL A 211 1.86 40.11 -8.46
CA VAL A 211 1.81 41.50 -7.93
C VAL A 211 3.05 42.30 -8.36
N SER A 212 4.24 41.74 -8.27
CA SER A 212 5.47 42.37 -8.73
C SER A 212 5.45 42.70 -10.24
N LYS A 213 4.95 41.72 -11.05
CA LYS A 213 4.82 41.91 -12.51
C LYS A 213 3.80 43.02 -12.87
N LYS A 214 2.72 43.16 -12.09
CA LYS A 214 1.70 44.20 -12.28
C LYS A 214 2.27 45.61 -11.92
N LYS A 215 3.09 45.71 -10.88
CA LYS A 215 3.75 46.97 -10.50
C LYS A 215 4.75 47.44 -11.58
N SER A 216 5.55 46.56 -12.18
CA SER A 216 6.51 46.94 -13.23
C SER A 216 5.82 47.43 -14.51
N ASN A 217 4.64 46.92 -14.84
CA ASN A 217 3.90 47.35 -16.03
C ASN A 217 3.20 48.70 -15.85
N VAL A 218 2.92 49.12 -14.61
CA VAL A 218 2.27 50.43 -14.32
C VAL A 218 3.29 51.60 -14.30
N THR A 219 4.58 51.32 -14.08
CA THR A 219 5.61 52.37 -14.03
C THR A 219 6.06 52.87 -15.43
N VAL A 220 5.68 52.15 -16.50
CA VAL A 220 6.07 52.50 -17.90
C VAL A 220 5.06 53.47 -18.57
N VAL A 221 3.93 53.81 -17.94
CA VAL A 221 2.87 54.65 -18.53
C VAL A 221 2.96 56.13 -18.11
N LYS A 222 3.98 56.53 -17.35
CA LYS A 222 4.23 57.95 -17.05
C LYS A 222 5.47 58.46 -17.75
N ARG A 223 5.36 58.73 -19.05
CA ARG A 223 6.14 59.72 -19.78
C ARG A 223 5.39 60.19 -21.01
#